data_070adc07c8eb1985e0007effec71b5ba
#
_entry.id   070adc07c8eb1985e0007effec71b5ba
#
_cell.length_a   1.000
_cell.length_b   1.000
_cell.length_c   1.000
_cell.angle_alpha   90.00
_cell.angle_beta   90.00
_cell.angle_gamma   90.00
#
_symmetry.space_group_name_H-M   'P 1'
#
loop_
_entity.id
_entity.type
_entity.pdbx_description
1 polymer ?
#
loop_
_entity_poly.entity_id
_entity_poly.type
_entity_poly.pdbx_seq_one_letter_code
_entity_poly.pdbx_strand_id
1 'polypeptide(L)'
;MQRLEYVGHVIDHEGLHFSSSKLDSVLNFQQPTYAAQMKSFLGLANFFRSHIRNYADLARPLQDMITNYNRRNKLEWTEETIAAFNQLKQSIHDCPKLFFIQGGFPIHLFTDASDYGIGAYLCQIIDGKEVPIAFISKALPPRHREWSTPEKECFAIYYALVKLEYLLIDKEFIVHTDHANLTFLQKSQRTQESTDGN
;
A
#
# COMPACT_ATOMS: atom_id res chain seq x y z
N MET A 1 -4.04 11.67 -28.15
CA MET A 1 -4.04 11.48 -26.69
C MET A 1 -2.68 11.93 -26.16
N GLN A 2 -2.65 12.88 -25.23
CA GLN A 2 -1.40 13.28 -24.59
C GLN A 2 -1.03 12.21 -23.55
N ARG A 3 0.15 11.63 -23.69
CA ARG A 3 0.77 10.70 -22.77
C ARG A 3 2.09 11.31 -22.35
N LEU A 4 2.31 11.43 -21.04
CA LEU A 4 3.54 11.95 -20.47
C LEU A 4 4.29 10.85 -19.74
N GLU A 5 5.54 10.63 -20.06
CA GLU A 5 6.43 9.78 -19.26
C GLU A 5 7.34 10.66 -18.40
N TYR A 6 7.32 10.44 -17.08
CA TYR A 6 8.13 11.17 -16.12
C TYR A 6 8.65 10.23 -15.03
N VAL A 7 9.97 10.14 -14.91
CA VAL A 7 10.67 9.33 -13.90
C VAL A 7 10.15 7.88 -13.83
N GLY A 8 9.89 7.25 -15.00
CA GLY A 8 9.42 5.86 -15.09
C GLY A 8 7.92 5.66 -14.81
N HIS A 9 7.19 6.76 -14.59
CA HIS A 9 5.72 6.76 -14.58
C HIS A 9 5.19 7.24 -15.92
N VAL A 10 4.07 6.68 -16.32
CA VAL A 10 3.31 7.11 -17.50
C VAL A 10 1.98 7.64 -17.00
N ILE A 11 1.71 8.90 -17.31
CA ILE A 11 0.47 9.61 -16.97
C ILE A 11 -0.32 9.78 -18.26
N ASP A 12 -1.56 9.37 -18.26
CA ASP A 12 -2.53 9.64 -19.34
C ASP A 12 -3.81 10.26 -18.77
N HIS A 13 -4.86 10.37 -19.58
CA HIS A 13 -6.12 11.01 -19.18
C HIS A 13 -6.93 10.23 -18.14
N GLU A 14 -6.63 8.95 -17.93
CA GLU A 14 -7.33 8.10 -16.97
C GLU A 14 -6.58 7.95 -15.66
N GLY A 15 -5.22 8.00 -15.68
CA GLY A 15 -4.45 7.75 -14.49
C GLY A 15 -2.96 7.57 -14.69
N LEU A 16 -2.37 6.79 -13.79
CA LEU A 16 -0.93 6.59 -13.62
C LEU A 16 -0.58 5.10 -13.69
N HIS A 17 0.44 4.74 -14.47
CA HIS A 17 1.03 3.41 -14.51
C HIS A 17 2.54 3.50 -14.72
N PHE A 18 3.25 2.37 -14.69
CA PHE A 18 4.69 2.33 -14.92
C PHE A 18 5.04 2.11 -16.38
N SER A 19 6.19 2.65 -16.80
CA SER A 19 6.75 2.32 -18.12
C SER A 19 7.29 0.89 -18.14
N SER A 20 7.23 0.23 -19.31
CA SER A 20 7.74 -1.13 -19.49
C SER A 20 9.20 -1.26 -19.09
N SER A 21 10.03 -0.28 -19.45
CA SER A 21 11.46 -0.26 -19.10
C SER A 21 11.69 -0.27 -17.58
N LYS A 22 10.79 0.40 -16.81
CA LYS A 22 10.87 0.42 -15.36
C LYS A 22 10.48 -0.92 -14.76
N LEU A 23 9.42 -1.54 -15.28
CA LEU A 23 9.01 -2.90 -14.90
C LEU A 23 10.12 -3.92 -15.19
N ASP A 24 10.66 -3.90 -16.40
CA ASP A 24 11.72 -4.81 -16.83
C ASP A 24 12.96 -4.74 -15.93
N SER A 25 13.28 -3.57 -15.39
CA SER A 25 14.42 -3.40 -14.47
C SER A 25 14.29 -4.23 -13.19
N VAL A 26 13.06 -4.47 -12.71
CA VAL A 26 12.80 -5.34 -11.55
C VAL A 26 12.64 -6.80 -11.97
N LEU A 27 11.90 -7.04 -13.05
CA LEU A 27 11.60 -8.41 -13.50
C LEU A 27 12.88 -9.16 -13.91
N ASN A 28 13.83 -8.45 -14.51
CA ASN A 28 15.13 -9.00 -14.92
C ASN A 28 16.17 -8.98 -13.79
N PHE A 29 15.84 -8.49 -12.59
CA PHE A 29 16.77 -8.47 -11.47
C PHE A 29 17.09 -9.90 -11.02
N GLN A 30 18.39 -10.26 -11.05
CA GLN A 30 18.85 -11.57 -10.65
C GLN A 30 18.71 -11.77 -9.15
N GLN A 31 18.52 -13.01 -8.72
CA GLN A 31 18.44 -13.34 -7.30
C GLN A 31 19.71 -12.87 -6.58
N PRO A 32 19.57 -11.98 -5.55
CA PRO A 32 20.70 -11.42 -4.83
C PRO A 32 21.56 -12.49 -4.13
N THR A 33 22.86 -12.38 -4.25
CA THR A 33 23.81 -13.25 -3.55
C THR A 33 24.31 -12.58 -2.26
N TYR A 34 24.38 -11.24 -2.25
CA TYR A 34 24.92 -10.46 -1.14
C TYR A 34 23.90 -9.44 -0.63
N ALA A 35 24.01 -9.07 0.64
CA ALA A 35 23.13 -8.09 1.29
C ALA A 35 23.07 -6.74 0.55
N ALA A 36 24.17 -6.30 -0.08
CA ALA A 36 24.18 -5.08 -0.88
C ALA A 36 23.26 -5.15 -2.10
N GLN A 37 23.23 -6.31 -2.78
CA GLN A 37 22.35 -6.55 -3.93
C GLN A 37 20.88 -6.62 -3.51
N MET A 38 20.58 -7.28 -2.39
CA MET A 38 19.24 -7.29 -1.81
C MET A 38 18.76 -5.89 -1.47
N LYS A 39 19.60 -5.06 -0.86
CA LYS A 39 19.27 -3.66 -0.58
C LYS A 39 18.98 -2.87 -1.86
N SER A 40 19.73 -3.12 -2.93
CA SER A 40 19.48 -2.50 -4.25
C SER A 40 18.15 -2.97 -4.84
N PHE A 41 17.85 -4.27 -4.78
CA PHE A 41 16.58 -4.83 -5.21
C PHE A 41 15.39 -4.23 -4.45
N LEU A 42 15.46 -4.20 -3.11
CA LEU A 42 14.40 -3.62 -2.27
C LEU A 42 14.22 -2.12 -2.51
N GLY A 43 15.31 -1.38 -2.75
CA GLY A 43 15.25 0.02 -3.14
C GLY A 43 14.52 0.23 -4.48
N LEU A 44 14.79 -0.65 -5.45
CA LEU A 44 14.11 -0.63 -6.74
C LEU A 44 12.64 -1.05 -6.61
N ALA A 45 12.35 -2.12 -5.88
CA ALA A 45 10.99 -2.61 -5.63
C ALA A 45 10.13 -1.57 -4.87
N ASN A 46 10.71 -0.82 -3.94
CA ASN A 46 10.02 0.22 -3.18
C ASN A 46 9.44 1.36 -4.06
N PHE A 47 9.95 1.53 -5.27
CA PHE A 47 9.40 2.48 -6.24
C PHE A 47 7.95 2.13 -6.64
N PHE A 48 7.60 0.84 -6.61
CA PHE A 48 6.29 0.32 -6.99
C PHE A 48 5.29 0.22 -5.83
N ARG A 49 5.72 0.52 -4.59
CA ARG A 49 4.92 0.28 -3.38
C ARG A 49 3.53 0.90 -3.38
N SER A 50 3.38 2.06 -4.05
CA SER A 50 2.10 2.77 -4.13
C SER A 50 1.07 2.11 -5.06
N HIS A 51 1.46 1.06 -5.77
CA HIS A 51 0.62 0.27 -6.66
C HIS A 51 0.44 -1.18 -6.16
N ILE A 52 0.99 -1.51 -5.00
CA ILE A 52 1.00 -2.87 -4.46
C ILE A 52 0.33 -2.90 -3.10
N ARG A 53 -0.72 -3.71 -3.01
CA ARG A 53 -1.41 -3.95 -1.74
C ARG A 53 -0.47 -4.67 -0.77
N ASN A 54 -0.46 -4.24 0.49
CA ASN A 54 0.32 -4.84 1.58
C ASN A 54 1.82 -5.02 1.26
N TYR A 55 2.40 -4.09 0.50
CA TYR A 55 3.82 -4.12 0.11
C TYR A 55 4.78 -4.36 1.28
N ALA A 56 4.48 -3.78 2.46
CA ALA A 56 5.36 -3.92 3.63
C ALA A 56 5.48 -5.38 4.09
N ASP A 57 4.37 -6.13 4.07
CA ASP A 57 4.36 -7.54 4.47
C ASP A 57 5.04 -8.41 3.41
N LEU A 58 4.80 -8.14 2.13
CA LEU A 58 5.46 -8.84 1.02
C LEU A 58 6.98 -8.66 1.02
N ALA A 59 7.45 -7.46 1.34
CA ALA A 59 8.89 -7.14 1.34
C ALA A 59 9.59 -7.58 2.64
N ARG A 60 8.86 -7.85 3.72
CA ARG A 60 9.40 -8.11 5.05
C ARG A 60 10.39 -9.27 5.09
N PRO A 61 10.09 -10.48 4.57
CA PRO A 61 11.04 -11.60 4.67
C PRO A 61 12.40 -11.27 4.05
N LEU A 62 12.40 -10.48 2.97
CA LEU A 62 13.60 -10.03 2.28
C LEU A 62 14.34 -8.91 3.05
N GLN A 63 13.60 -8.03 3.72
CA GLN A 63 14.18 -7.00 4.59
C GLN A 63 14.84 -7.63 5.82
N ASP A 64 14.21 -8.63 6.42
CA ASP A 64 14.74 -9.35 7.59
C ASP A 64 16.06 -10.05 7.26
N MET A 65 16.25 -10.56 6.02
CA MET A 65 17.53 -11.11 5.56
C MET A 65 18.70 -10.13 5.65
N ILE A 66 18.45 -8.82 5.64
CA ILE A 66 19.51 -7.79 5.62
C ILE A 66 19.54 -6.90 6.87
N THR A 67 18.63 -7.08 7.82
CA THR A 67 18.47 -6.18 8.98
C THR A 67 19.74 -6.10 9.84
N ASN A 68 20.46 -7.22 10.00
CA ASN A 68 21.66 -7.31 10.84
C ASN A 68 22.94 -7.60 10.02
N TYR A 69 22.92 -7.38 8.70
CA TYR A 69 23.99 -7.80 7.84
C TYR A 69 24.89 -6.65 7.37
N ASN A 70 26.20 -6.90 7.36
CA ASN A 70 27.16 -6.08 6.65
C ASN A 70 26.96 -6.27 5.13
N ARG A 71 27.23 -5.24 4.34
CA ARG A 71 27.06 -5.22 2.86
C ARG A 71 27.70 -6.40 2.13
N ARG A 72 28.76 -6.99 2.70
CA ARG A 72 29.55 -8.10 2.13
C ARG A 72 29.05 -9.48 2.53
N ASN A 73 28.06 -9.57 3.43
CA ASN A 73 27.56 -10.86 3.85
C ASN A 73 26.82 -11.55 2.73
N LYS A 74 27.15 -12.80 2.51
CA LYS A 74 26.41 -13.68 1.60
C LYS A 74 25.06 -14.01 2.20
N LEU A 75 24.02 -13.96 1.39
CA LEU A 75 22.66 -14.26 1.82
C LEU A 75 22.43 -15.76 1.88
N GLU A 76 21.73 -16.20 2.91
CA GLU A 76 21.22 -17.55 3.05
C GLU A 76 19.76 -17.57 2.63
N TRP A 77 19.49 -18.25 1.52
CA TRP A 77 18.15 -18.34 0.98
C TRP A 77 17.44 -19.57 1.54
N THR A 78 16.21 -19.39 2.01
CA THR A 78 15.27 -20.44 2.41
C THR A 78 14.15 -20.52 1.37
N GLU A 79 13.36 -21.58 1.41
CA GLU A 79 12.16 -21.69 0.54
C GLU A 79 11.21 -20.51 0.73
N GLU A 80 11.03 -20.05 1.98
CA GLU A 80 10.20 -18.88 2.30
C GLU A 80 10.71 -17.60 1.64
N THR A 81 12.02 -17.32 1.75
CA THR A 81 12.59 -16.09 1.18
C THR A 81 12.65 -16.12 -0.34
N ILE A 82 12.85 -17.29 -0.96
CA ILE A 82 12.74 -17.48 -2.42
C ILE A 82 11.29 -17.21 -2.86
N ALA A 83 10.32 -17.77 -2.15
CA ALA A 83 8.91 -17.53 -2.43
C ALA A 83 8.55 -16.03 -2.32
N ALA A 84 9.00 -15.36 -1.25
CA ALA A 84 8.79 -13.93 -1.05
C ALA A 84 9.42 -13.07 -2.17
N PHE A 85 10.64 -13.43 -2.64
CA PHE A 85 11.30 -12.73 -3.74
C PHE A 85 10.49 -12.85 -5.05
N ASN A 86 10.05 -14.07 -5.37
CA ASN A 86 9.26 -14.31 -6.57
C ASN A 86 7.87 -13.66 -6.48
N GLN A 87 7.22 -13.73 -5.31
CA GLN A 87 5.92 -13.11 -5.08
C GLN A 87 5.99 -11.59 -5.19
N LEU A 88 7.04 -10.95 -4.66
CA LEU A 88 7.22 -9.51 -4.79
C LEU A 88 7.44 -9.11 -6.26
N LYS A 89 8.23 -9.86 -7.03
CA LYS A 89 8.40 -9.63 -8.46
C LYS A 89 7.09 -9.80 -9.23
N GLN A 90 6.30 -10.83 -8.90
CA GLN A 90 4.99 -11.05 -9.52
C GLN A 90 4.02 -9.92 -9.20
N SER A 91 3.97 -9.47 -7.93
CA SER A 91 3.12 -8.35 -7.52
C SER A 91 3.50 -7.04 -8.22
N ILE A 92 4.78 -6.85 -8.56
CA ILE A 92 5.25 -5.70 -9.37
C ILE A 92 4.83 -5.87 -10.84
N HIS A 93 4.95 -7.08 -11.39
CA HIS A 93 4.50 -7.37 -12.76
C HIS A 93 3.01 -7.09 -12.94
N ASP A 94 2.20 -7.51 -11.98
CA ASP A 94 0.74 -7.45 -12.03
C ASP A 94 0.18 -6.16 -11.42
N CYS A 95 1.05 -5.20 -11.04
CA CYS A 95 0.58 -3.97 -10.39
C CYS A 95 -0.38 -3.20 -11.30
N PRO A 96 -1.54 -2.78 -10.76
CA PRO A 96 -2.57 -2.14 -11.56
C PRO A 96 -2.19 -0.72 -11.96
N LYS A 97 -2.83 -0.20 -13.01
CA LYS A 97 -2.95 1.23 -13.24
C LYS A 97 -3.72 1.86 -12.09
N LEU A 98 -3.26 3.01 -11.59
CA LEU A 98 -4.01 3.82 -10.65
C LEU A 98 -4.80 4.88 -11.43
N PHE A 99 -6.07 5.00 -11.12
CA PHE A 99 -6.98 5.89 -11.83
C PHE A 99 -7.19 7.20 -11.07
N PHE A 100 -7.50 8.26 -11.79
CA PHE A 100 -7.97 9.50 -11.17
C PHE A 100 -9.40 9.34 -10.67
N ILE A 101 -9.73 10.04 -9.57
CA ILE A 101 -11.09 10.03 -9.01
C ILE A 101 -12.07 10.60 -10.02
N GLN A 102 -13.12 9.84 -10.31
CA GLN A 102 -14.21 10.26 -11.20
C GLN A 102 -15.38 10.80 -10.36
N GLY A 103 -15.94 11.94 -10.79
CA GLY A 103 -17.13 12.51 -10.14
C GLY A 103 -18.35 11.59 -10.28
N GLY A 104 -19.21 11.56 -9.25
CA GLY A 104 -20.47 10.83 -9.28
C GLY A 104 -20.40 9.36 -8.82
N PHE A 105 -19.20 8.85 -8.50
CA PHE A 105 -19.04 7.50 -7.97
C PHE A 105 -18.53 7.54 -6.53
N PRO A 106 -19.04 6.65 -5.64
CA PRO A 106 -18.59 6.60 -4.25
C PRO A 106 -17.13 6.18 -4.15
N ILE A 107 -16.43 6.77 -3.17
CA ILE A 107 -15.05 6.44 -2.85
C ILE A 107 -15.05 5.46 -1.69
N HIS A 108 -14.27 4.40 -1.79
CA HIS A 108 -14.13 3.37 -0.77
C HIS A 108 -12.69 3.30 -0.29
N LEU A 109 -12.51 3.41 1.03
CA LEU A 109 -11.23 3.25 1.71
C LEU A 109 -11.26 1.95 2.52
N PHE A 110 -10.52 0.96 2.09
CA PHE A 110 -10.31 -0.28 2.83
C PHE A 110 -9.03 -0.17 3.64
N THR A 111 -9.10 -0.55 4.91
CA THR A 111 -7.93 -0.57 5.80
C THR A 111 -7.76 -1.94 6.43
N ASP A 112 -6.52 -2.32 6.66
CA ASP A 112 -6.13 -3.62 7.20
C ASP A 112 -4.85 -3.46 8.03
N ALA A 113 -4.74 -4.21 9.12
CA ALA A 113 -3.56 -4.23 9.97
C ALA A 113 -3.10 -5.66 10.27
N SER A 114 -1.82 -5.90 10.08
CA SER A 114 -1.15 -7.12 10.51
C SER A 114 -0.28 -6.86 11.75
N ASP A 115 0.35 -7.89 12.29
CA ASP A 115 1.32 -7.74 13.37
C ASP A 115 2.56 -6.92 12.97
N TYR A 116 2.81 -6.77 11.69
CA TYR A 116 4.04 -6.19 11.16
C TYR A 116 3.85 -4.93 10.35
N GLY A 117 2.65 -4.72 9.83
CA GLY A 117 2.36 -3.63 8.94
C GLY A 117 0.90 -3.21 8.96
N ILE A 118 0.66 -2.05 8.39
CA ILE A 118 -0.67 -1.55 8.07
C ILE A 118 -0.77 -1.32 6.58
N GLY A 119 -1.95 -1.57 6.04
CA GLY A 119 -2.30 -1.37 4.66
C GLY A 119 -3.56 -0.52 4.49
N ALA A 120 -3.65 0.17 3.37
CA ALA A 120 -4.89 0.79 2.92
C ALA A 120 -5.00 0.74 1.40
N TYR A 121 -6.22 0.64 0.93
CA TYR A 121 -6.58 0.62 -0.47
C TYR A 121 -7.73 1.59 -0.71
N LEU A 122 -7.50 2.58 -1.57
CA LEU A 122 -8.51 3.54 -2.01
C LEU A 122 -8.95 3.18 -3.42
N CYS A 123 -10.25 3.03 -3.62
CA CYS A 123 -10.84 2.76 -4.93
C CYS A 123 -12.20 3.41 -5.10
N GLN A 124 -12.72 3.37 -6.32
CA GLN A 124 -14.13 3.58 -6.65
C GLN A 124 -14.72 2.29 -7.19
N ILE A 125 -16.02 2.11 -7.05
CA ILE A 125 -16.75 1.00 -7.68
C ILE A 125 -17.53 1.59 -8.85
N ILE A 126 -17.11 1.26 -10.07
CA ILE A 126 -17.68 1.75 -11.32
C ILE A 126 -18.16 0.54 -12.13
N ASP A 127 -19.44 0.49 -12.45
CA ASP A 127 -20.06 -0.65 -13.16
C ASP A 127 -19.77 -2.02 -12.51
N GLY A 128 -19.77 -2.04 -11.17
CA GLY A 128 -19.52 -3.25 -10.38
C GLY A 128 -18.06 -3.70 -10.34
N LYS A 129 -17.12 -2.90 -10.84
CA LYS A 129 -15.69 -3.17 -10.83
C LYS A 129 -14.95 -2.20 -9.92
N GLU A 130 -13.99 -2.73 -9.18
CA GLU A 130 -13.07 -1.90 -8.41
C GLU A 130 -12.09 -1.19 -9.35
N VAL A 131 -12.03 0.13 -9.23
CA VAL A 131 -11.11 1.01 -9.96
C VAL A 131 -10.08 1.55 -8.96
N PRO A 132 -8.84 1.04 -8.98
CA PRO A 132 -7.80 1.42 -8.02
C PRO A 132 -7.42 2.90 -8.13
N ILE A 133 -7.31 3.60 -6.99
CA ILE A 133 -6.86 4.99 -6.93
C ILE A 133 -5.50 5.06 -6.22
N ALA A 134 -5.36 4.42 -5.06
CA ALA A 134 -4.11 4.42 -4.30
C ALA A 134 -4.00 3.22 -3.39
N PHE A 135 -2.77 2.75 -3.19
CA PHE A 135 -2.41 1.79 -2.15
C PHE A 135 -1.46 2.45 -1.16
N ILE A 136 -1.65 2.15 0.12
CA ILE A 136 -0.74 2.53 1.18
C ILE A 136 -0.30 1.28 1.90
N SER A 137 0.99 1.22 2.23
CA SER A 137 1.53 0.18 3.07
C SER A 137 2.64 0.75 3.94
N LYS A 138 2.66 0.40 5.22
CA LYS A 138 3.67 0.85 6.19
C LYS A 138 4.01 -0.25 7.17
N ALA A 139 5.30 -0.57 7.28
CA ALA A 139 5.78 -1.45 8.34
C ALA A 139 5.61 -0.79 9.72
N LEU A 140 5.12 -1.54 10.69
CA LEU A 140 5.01 -1.10 12.08
C LEU A 140 6.39 -1.18 12.74
N PRO A 141 6.84 -0.08 13.41
CA PRO A 141 8.03 -0.13 14.23
C PRO A 141 7.84 -1.12 15.40
N PRO A 142 8.91 -1.70 15.97
CA PRO A 142 8.81 -2.74 17.01
C PRO A 142 7.85 -2.39 18.14
N ARG A 143 7.89 -1.15 18.63
CA ARG A 143 7.01 -0.67 19.72
C ARG A 143 5.52 -0.71 19.39
N HIS A 144 5.15 -0.59 18.10
CA HIS A 144 3.75 -0.61 17.66
C HIS A 144 3.27 -2.03 17.35
N ARG A 145 4.16 -3.00 17.23
CA ARG A 145 3.81 -4.41 17.04
C ARG A 145 3.17 -5.01 18.28
N GLU A 146 3.49 -4.44 19.46
CA GLU A 146 2.92 -4.85 20.76
C GLU A 146 1.51 -4.28 21.00
N TRP A 147 1.04 -3.38 20.16
CA TRP A 147 -0.32 -2.84 20.25
C TRP A 147 -1.36 -3.96 20.05
N SER A 148 -2.51 -3.79 20.69
CA SER A 148 -3.67 -4.65 20.45
C SER A 148 -4.15 -4.52 18.99
N THR A 149 -4.87 -5.53 18.52
CA THR A 149 -5.46 -5.51 17.17
C THR A 149 -6.32 -4.26 16.93
N PRO A 150 -7.23 -3.85 17.85
CA PRO A 150 -7.99 -2.60 17.68
C PRO A 150 -7.13 -1.35 17.54
N GLU A 151 -6.02 -1.26 18.27
CA GLU A 151 -5.11 -0.10 18.18
C GLU A 151 -4.38 -0.06 16.84
N LYS A 152 -3.96 -1.21 16.32
CA LYS A 152 -3.34 -1.33 14.99
C LYS A 152 -4.33 -0.94 13.88
N GLU A 153 -5.57 -1.43 13.96
CA GLU A 153 -6.64 -1.10 13.01
C GLU A 153 -6.98 0.40 13.05
N CYS A 154 -7.13 0.97 14.24
CA CYS A 154 -7.35 2.39 14.41
C CYS A 154 -6.21 3.23 13.81
N PHE A 155 -4.96 2.77 14.01
CA PHE A 155 -3.79 3.42 13.44
C PHE A 155 -3.74 3.28 11.91
N ALA A 156 -4.20 2.16 11.34
CA ALA A 156 -4.29 1.98 9.90
C ALA A 156 -5.24 3.02 9.27
N ILE A 157 -6.42 3.21 9.86
CA ILE A 157 -7.38 4.23 9.43
C ILE A 157 -6.76 5.63 9.54
N TYR A 158 -6.23 6.00 10.71
CA TYR A 158 -5.60 7.30 10.93
C TYR A 158 -4.50 7.58 9.91
N TYR A 159 -3.59 6.61 9.74
CA TYR A 159 -2.46 6.76 8.82
C TYR A 159 -2.91 6.89 7.37
N ALA A 160 -3.92 6.12 6.96
CA ALA A 160 -4.49 6.20 5.63
C ALA A 160 -5.12 7.58 5.38
N LEU A 161 -5.91 8.10 6.32
CA LEU A 161 -6.54 9.42 6.21
C LEU A 161 -5.50 10.53 6.07
N VAL A 162 -4.46 10.53 6.93
CA VAL A 162 -3.38 11.51 6.86
C VAL A 162 -2.62 11.42 5.51
N LYS A 163 -2.36 10.22 5.02
CA LYS A 163 -1.61 10.03 3.76
C LYS A 163 -2.42 10.33 2.51
N LEU A 164 -3.72 10.14 2.56
CA LEU A 164 -4.65 10.34 1.44
C LEU A 164 -5.44 11.64 1.56
N GLU A 165 -5.14 12.50 2.54
CA GLU A 165 -5.84 13.76 2.77
C GLU A 165 -6.03 14.56 1.46
N TYR A 166 -4.98 14.68 0.66
CA TYR A 166 -5.01 15.41 -0.61
C TYR A 166 -5.97 14.85 -1.65
N LEU A 167 -6.35 13.56 -1.53
CA LEU A 167 -7.35 12.91 -2.38
C LEU A 167 -8.75 12.94 -1.78
N LEU A 168 -8.87 13.00 -0.44
CA LEU A 168 -10.11 12.83 0.30
C LEU A 168 -10.72 14.14 0.77
N ILE A 169 -9.95 15.24 0.80
CA ILE A 169 -10.44 16.54 1.22
C ILE A 169 -11.68 16.95 0.39
N ASP A 170 -12.71 17.43 1.07
CA ASP A 170 -14.00 17.85 0.51
C ASP A 170 -14.73 16.76 -0.30
N LYS A 171 -14.45 15.48 -0.01
CA LYS A 171 -15.13 14.32 -0.63
C LYS A 171 -15.79 13.42 0.42
N GLU A 172 -16.95 12.92 0.07
CA GLU A 172 -17.58 11.84 0.82
C GLU A 172 -16.92 10.51 0.44
N PHE A 173 -16.62 9.69 1.46
CA PHE A 173 -16.05 8.36 1.27
C PHE A 173 -16.51 7.39 2.35
N ILE A 174 -16.44 6.10 2.04
CA ILE A 174 -16.84 5.02 2.91
C ILE A 174 -15.59 4.30 3.41
N VAL A 175 -15.41 4.21 4.73
CA VAL A 175 -14.32 3.44 5.34
C VAL A 175 -14.80 2.01 5.60
N HIS A 176 -14.04 1.04 5.12
CA HIS A 176 -14.22 -0.38 5.37
C HIS A 176 -13.10 -0.88 6.29
N THR A 177 -13.48 -1.44 7.41
CA THR A 177 -12.59 -2.08 8.38
C THR A 177 -13.23 -3.39 8.82
N ASP A 178 -12.45 -4.39 9.10
CA ASP A 178 -12.92 -5.69 9.60
C ASP A 178 -13.21 -5.67 11.11
N HIS A 179 -12.80 -4.62 11.82
CA HIS A 179 -12.98 -4.51 13.26
C HIS A 179 -14.34 -3.89 13.61
N ALA A 180 -15.29 -4.73 14.05
CA ALA A 180 -16.68 -4.33 14.39
C ALA A 180 -16.76 -3.18 15.43
N ASN A 181 -15.82 -3.08 16.36
CA ASN A 181 -15.81 -2.03 17.39
C ASN A 181 -15.53 -0.62 16.84
N LEU A 182 -14.90 -0.49 15.66
CA LEU A 182 -14.62 0.81 15.05
C LEU A 182 -15.84 1.40 14.33
N THR A 183 -16.86 0.59 14.04
CA THR A 183 -18.13 1.06 13.44
C THR A 183 -18.95 1.92 14.41
N PHE A 184 -18.67 1.87 15.71
CA PHE A 184 -19.33 2.71 16.71
C PHE A 184 -18.90 4.18 16.68
N LEU A 185 -17.71 4.50 16.19
CA LEU A 185 -17.21 5.87 16.06
C LEU A 185 -18.09 6.74 15.14
N GLN A 186 -18.73 6.13 14.16
CA GLN A 186 -19.63 6.81 13.22
C GLN A 186 -20.98 7.19 13.85
N LYS A 187 -21.42 6.49 14.90
CA LYS A 187 -22.69 6.78 15.61
C LYS A 187 -22.57 7.96 16.58
N SER A 188 -21.41 8.20 17.16
CA SER A 188 -21.20 9.25 18.16
C SER A 188 -21.25 10.67 17.58
N GLN A 189 -20.86 10.87 16.32
CA GLN A 189 -20.94 12.19 15.67
C GLN A 189 -22.36 12.60 15.29
N ARG A 190 -23.23 11.67 14.91
CA ARG A 190 -24.64 11.96 14.56
C ARG A 190 -25.50 12.38 15.75
N THR A 191 -25.08 12.08 16.98
CA THR A 191 -25.86 12.41 18.20
C THR A 191 -25.55 13.84 18.70
N GLN A 192 -24.45 14.47 18.29
CA GLN A 192 -24.10 15.84 18.67
C GLN A 192 -24.75 16.90 17.77
N GLU A 193 -25.05 16.59 16.51
CA GLU A 193 -25.69 17.55 15.59
C GLU A 193 -27.21 17.70 15.82
N SER A 194 -27.85 16.84 16.61
CA SER A 194 -29.30 16.87 16.86
C SER A 194 -29.70 17.58 18.16
N THR A 195 -28.76 18.11 18.95
CA THR A 195 -29.05 18.77 20.22
C THR A 195 -28.87 20.31 20.21
N ASP A 196 -28.38 20.88 19.13
CA ASP A 196 -28.20 22.35 19.00
C ASP A 196 -29.27 23.06 18.15
N GLY A 197 -30.43 22.42 17.97
CA GLY A 197 -31.56 22.97 17.23
C GLY A 197 -32.83 23.02 18.07
N ASN A 198 -32.85 23.96 19.07
CA ASN A 198 -34.11 24.51 19.61
C ASN A 198 -33.87 25.85 20.28
#